data_e4c93c139ff267e6cb1b708317a955ff
#
_entry.id   e4c93c139ff267e6cb1b708317a955ff
#
_cell.length_a   1.000
_cell.length_b   1.000
_cell.length_c   1.000
_cell.angle_alpha   90.00
_cell.angle_beta   90.00
_cell.angle_gamma   90.00
#
_symmetry.space_group_name_H-M   'P 1'
#
loop_
_entity.id
_entity.type
_entity.pdbx_description
1 polymer ?
#
loop_
_entity_poly.entity_id
_entity_poly.type
_entity_poly.pdbx_seq_one_letter_code
_entity_poly.pdbx_strand_id
1 'polypeptide(L)'
;MKKILSLLLALLILLLSFASCNSTQQPEETNGKPTEEATLPIGTAKTIAKVVYEAGSTYKKAAIKLQDKIIGFKGASLENMSLCTVGADDKTAEDGTFEILIGSTNRALSAEAKALMKTYLDFAVVYKDNKIAIYANNDARMDAAVSYVINNLKLENDKLVYSGGESYAELYTDYKYPELSIDGVSIKEFQVVYPAENNKLAKDMAEDLGYWLMSMCGDDIVITDDSATQKANEILIGKTNRALSAEITGDTPIMDPQYLTILKDGKLAINADSANGYSAALSGFKAAVNDTAGKLTEAFGNRWLTFEEMMEISVGSPNMKIENGALLFYKATDEQMEAYGAPGTGMRNNATGSTGVRLDFTTDSSTFAFKAVSGGRFEIYINGEFKEQIKNATTQTYSINLDTSKGENRITLFLPNGGVGGISMVQLDYNATCKRQEFDRKFLIIGDSITQAWPTTIDSNGYGHLISMHYNADSTVYGVGGGIFDAKILGSKATCDPDVITVAFGTNDWARSYNAATLGGNMRAFLNKLKELYPEAKIIGITPLWRKDLNQSKSLTFDEARQLIADIYEEYNIPCIDGDALVSHEDSQFADDVHPNDEGHKEYAENLIKELDKYID
;
A
#
# COMPACT_ATOMS: atom_id res chain seq x y z
N MET A 1 -37.13 -22.63 -21.19
CA MET A 1 -37.39 -21.70 -22.31
C MET A 1 -37.21 -20.21 -21.95
N LYS A 2 -37.63 -19.72 -20.77
CA LYS A 2 -37.43 -18.30 -20.40
C LYS A 2 -35.97 -17.83 -20.24
N LYS A 3 -35.02 -18.70 -19.85
CA LYS A 3 -33.61 -18.36 -19.70
C LYS A 3 -32.80 -18.31 -21.03
N ILE A 4 -33.31 -18.96 -22.07
CA ILE A 4 -32.65 -18.98 -23.39
C ILE A 4 -33.05 -17.73 -24.19
N LEU A 5 -34.23 -17.17 -23.95
CA LEU A 5 -34.69 -15.96 -24.62
C LEU A 5 -33.97 -14.68 -24.12
N SER A 6 -33.57 -14.64 -22.83
CA SER A 6 -32.79 -13.52 -22.26
C SER A 6 -31.32 -13.50 -22.73
N LEU A 7 -30.75 -14.67 -23.02
CA LEU A 7 -29.39 -14.79 -23.53
C LEU A 7 -29.27 -14.39 -25.01
N LEU A 8 -30.31 -14.66 -25.81
CA LEU A 8 -30.36 -14.25 -27.21
C LEU A 8 -30.58 -12.74 -27.39
N LEU A 9 -31.32 -12.11 -26.48
CA LEU A 9 -31.52 -10.67 -26.48
C LEU A 9 -30.24 -9.91 -26.08
N ALA A 10 -29.44 -10.43 -25.14
CA ALA A 10 -28.14 -9.89 -24.74
C ALA A 10 -27.07 -10.01 -25.84
N LEU A 11 -27.14 -11.09 -26.64
CA LEU A 11 -26.19 -11.31 -27.74
C LEU A 11 -26.49 -10.39 -28.94
N LEU A 12 -27.75 -10.01 -29.16
CA LEU A 12 -28.16 -9.10 -30.24
C LEU A 12 -27.75 -7.65 -29.95
N ILE A 13 -27.70 -7.25 -28.68
CA ILE A 13 -27.25 -5.92 -28.24
C ILE A 13 -25.71 -5.79 -28.35
N LEU A 14 -24.96 -6.89 -28.18
CA LEU A 14 -23.50 -6.90 -28.32
C LEU A 14 -23.03 -6.84 -29.79
N LEU A 15 -23.85 -7.27 -30.74
CA LEU A 15 -23.51 -7.26 -32.18
C LEU A 15 -23.75 -5.91 -32.88
N LEU A 16 -24.48 -4.99 -32.24
CA LEU A 16 -24.73 -3.65 -32.76
C LEU A 16 -23.74 -2.59 -32.32
N SER A 17 -22.77 -2.92 -31.44
CA SER A 17 -21.79 -1.98 -30.90
C SER A 17 -20.41 -2.06 -31.57
N PHE A 18 -20.21 -2.89 -32.60
CA PHE A 18 -18.91 -3.05 -33.28
C PHE A 18 -18.87 -2.65 -34.76
N ALA A 19 -19.80 -1.85 -35.23
CA ALA A 19 -19.78 -1.34 -36.61
C ALA A 19 -19.60 0.17 -36.66
N SER A 20 -18.39 0.66 -36.35
CA SER A 20 -17.91 1.97 -36.77
C SER A 20 -16.41 2.10 -36.49
N CYS A 21 -15.57 1.79 -37.51
CA CYS A 21 -14.40 2.55 -37.89
C CYS A 21 -13.59 1.90 -39.04
N ASN A 22 -13.39 2.71 -40.08
CA ASN A 22 -12.33 2.67 -41.13
C ASN A 22 -12.37 1.62 -42.23
N SER A 23 -12.49 2.01 -43.50
CA SER A 23 -11.43 2.68 -44.29
C SER A 23 -11.88 2.93 -45.75
N THR A 24 -11.40 4.02 -46.29
CA THR A 24 -11.37 4.41 -47.71
C THR A 24 -10.93 3.33 -48.67
N GLN A 25 -11.70 3.07 -49.75
CA GLN A 25 -11.27 2.98 -51.16
C GLN A 25 -12.50 2.79 -52.08
N GLN A 26 -12.69 3.69 -53.04
CA GLN A 26 -13.43 3.46 -54.29
C GLN A 26 -12.49 2.70 -55.27
N PRO A 27 -12.92 2.06 -56.39
CA PRO A 27 -14.14 2.24 -57.15
C PRO A 27 -14.74 0.96 -57.76
N GLU A 28 -15.89 0.99 -58.35
CA GLU A 28 -16.28 0.69 -59.73
C GLU A 28 -17.78 0.38 -59.85
N GLU A 29 -18.39 1.10 -60.77
CA GLU A 29 -19.78 0.90 -61.18
C GLU A 29 -20.02 -0.43 -61.87
N THR A 30 -21.04 -1.21 -61.47
CA THR A 30 -21.77 -2.10 -62.36
C THR A 30 -23.28 -1.98 -62.09
N ASN A 31 -24.01 -1.61 -63.16
CA ASN A 31 -25.44 -1.53 -63.26
C ASN A 31 -26.12 -2.85 -62.88
N GLY A 32 -26.94 -2.81 -61.80
CA GLY A 32 -27.87 -3.87 -61.47
C GLY A 32 -29.17 -3.21 -60.94
N LYS A 33 -30.30 -3.54 -61.53
CA LYS A 33 -31.66 -3.07 -61.22
C LYS A 33 -31.94 -3.03 -59.72
N PRO A 34 -32.71 -2.02 -59.22
CA PRO A 34 -33.12 -1.97 -57.83
C PRO A 34 -34.12 -3.08 -57.55
N THR A 35 -33.78 -4.00 -56.65
CA THR A 35 -34.76 -4.84 -55.94
C THR A 35 -35.44 -3.94 -54.94
N GLU A 36 -36.77 -3.89 -54.99
CA GLU A 36 -37.62 -3.23 -53.99
C GLU A 36 -37.25 -3.75 -52.59
N GLU A 37 -36.66 -2.90 -51.76
CA GLU A 37 -36.61 -3.12 -50.33
C GLU A 37 -38.06 -3.11 -49.82
N ALA A 38 -38.49 -4.27 -49.31
CA ALA A 38 -39.74 -4.38 -48.58
C ALA A 38 -39.59 -3.55 -47.30
N THR A 39 -40.02 -2.30 -47.34
CA THR A 39 -40.26 -1.49 -46.14
C THR A 39 -41.39 -2.17 -45.36
N LEU A 40 -41.03 -2.90 -44.30
CA LEU A 40 -41.99 -3.30 -43.30
C LEU A 40 -42.68 -2.03 -42.78
N PRO A 41 -44.01 -1.97 -42.75
CA PRO A 41 -44.68 -0.79 -42.19
C PRO A 41 -44.33 -0.67 -40.73
N ILE A 42 -43.55 0.34 -40.36
CA ILE A 42 -43.38 0.75 -38.97
C ILE A 42 -44.75 1.19 -38.53
N GLY A 43 -45.40 0.37 -37.67
CA GLY A 43 -46.69 0.68 -37.12
C GLY A 43 -46.66 2.04 -36.46
N THR A 44 -47.53 2.94 -36.89
CA THR A 44 -47.74 4.28 -36.33
C THR A 44 -48.53 4.20 -35.02
N ALA A 45 -48.04 3.45 -34.02
CA ALA A 45 -48.58 3.54 -32.68
C ALA A 45 -48.30 4.94 -32.14
N LYS A 46 -49.36 5.69 -31.85
CA LYS A 46 -49.25 7.05 -31.31
C LYS A 46 -48.53 7.00 -29.95
N THR A 47 -47.43 7.75 -29.78
CA THR A 47 -46.72 7.89 -28.49
C THR A 47 -47.71 8.35 -27.42
N ILE A 48 -47.86 7.57 -26.35
CA ILE A 48 -48.74 7.87 -25.22
C ILE A 48 -48.03 8.46 -24.03
N ALA A 49 -46.68 8.31 -23.94
CA ALA A 49 -45.86 8.86 -22.89
C ALA A 49 -44.45 9.17 -23.36
N LYS A 50 -43.84 10.13 -22.68
CA LYS A 50 -42.44 10.48 -22.81
C LYS A 50 -41.78 10.48 -21.44
N VAL A 51 -40.68 9.74 -21.27
CA VAL A 51 -39.87 9.78 -20.05
C VAL A 51 -38.66 10.66 -20.31
N VAL A 52 -38.51 11.68 -19.49
CA VAL A 52 -37.40 12.67 -19.56
C VAL A 52 -36.59 12.57 -18.29
N TYR A 53 -35.28 12.35 -18.42
CA TYR A 53 -34.40 12.26 -17.27
C TYR A 53 -33.36 13.39 -17.27
N GLU A 54 -32.87 13.76 -16.10
CA GLU A 54 -31.88 14.80 -15.90
C GLU A 54 -30.62 14.52 -16.74
N ALA A 55 -30.22 15.48 -17.59
CA ALA A 55 -29.06 15.36 -18.46
C ALA A 55 -27.77 15.19 -17.62
N GLY A 56 -26.93 14.25 -18.02
CA GLY A 56 -25.66 13.95 -17.28
C GLY A 56 -25.82 13.09 -16.03
N SER A 57 -27.07 12.77 -15.61
CA SER A 57 -27.31 11.91 -14.45
C SER A 57 -27.21 10.40 -14.77
N THR A 58 -27.16 9.57 -13.73
CA THR A 58 -27.24 8.09 -13.80
C THR A 58 -28.66 7.57 -14.03
N TYR A 59 -29.67 8.44 -14.02
CA TYR A 59 -31.09 8.11 -14.00
C TYR A 59 -31.66 7.51 -15.30
N LYS A 60 -30.85 7.38 -16.34
CA LYS A 60 -31.24 6.67 -17.57
C LYS A 60 -31.78 5.27 -17.33
N LYS A 61 -31.22 4.54 -16.35
CA LYS A 61 -31.72 3.19 -15.98
C LYS A 61 -33.14 3.24 -15.42
N ALA A 62 -33.44 4.20 -14.56
CA ALA A 62 -34.76 4.44 -14.00
C ALA A 62 -35.76 4.82 -15.08
N ALA A 63 -35.37 5.64 -16.06
CA ALA A 63 -36.17 5.99 -17.20
C ALA A 63 -36.52 4.79 -18.08
N ILE A 64 -35.57 3.91 -18.36
CA ILE A 64 -35.80 2.66 -19.12
C ILE A 64 -36.77 1.73 -18.37
N LYS A 65 -36.65 1.61 -17.04
CA LYS A 65 -37.54 0.80 -16.20
C LYS A 65 -39.01 1.24 -16.33
N LEU A 66 -39.25 2.56 -16.37
CA LEU A 66 -40.60 3.13 -16.64
C LEU A 66 -41.05 2.88 -18.06
N GLN A 67 -40.21 3.05 -19.06
CA GLN A 67 -40.51 2.75 -20.46
C GLN A 67 -40.94 1.30 -20.62
N ASP A 68 -40.17 0.35 -20.08
CA ASP A 68 -40.47 -1.09 -20.16
C ASP A 68 -41.83 -1.42 -19.53
N LYS A 69 -42.16 -0.79 -18.40
CA LYS A 69 -43.47 -0.95 -17.76
C LYS A 69 -44.60 -0.45 -18.64
N ILE A 70 -44.45 0.73 -19.24
CA ILE A 70 -45.48 1.35 -20.08
C ILE A 70 -45.69 0.53 -21.36
N ILE A 71 -44.64 0.10 -22.02
CA ILE A 71 -44.67 -0.78 -23.19
C ILE A 71 -45.35 -2.12 -22.82
N GLY A 72 -45.00 -2.65 -21.64
CA GLY A 72 -45.55 -3.92 -21.13
C GLY A 72 -47.05 -3.94 -20.93
N PHE A 73 -47.73 -2.81 -20.79
CA PHE A 73 -49.20 -2.77 -20.72
C PHE A 73 -49.88 -3.27 -22.00
N LYS A 74 -49.26 -3.15 -23.17
CA LYS A 74 -49.75 -3.65 -24.46
C LYS A 74 -48.99 -4.89 -24.97
N GLY A 75 -48.04 -5.38 -24.22
CA GLY A 75 -47.15 -6.46 -24.61
C GLY A 75 -45.89 -5.94 -25.32
N ALA A 76 -44.75 -6.61 -25.06
CA ALA A 76 -43.48 -6.25 -25.66
C ALA A 76 -43.44 -6.70 -27.14
N SER A 77 -43.67 -5.78 -28.06
CA SER A 77 -43.50 -5.96 -29.50
C SER A 77 -42.79 -4.75 -30.11
N LEU A 78 -42.22 -4.91 -31.29
CA LEU A 78 -41.56 -3.81 -32.02
C LEU A 78 -42.53 -2.66 -32.33
N GLU A 79 -43.79 -2.98 -32.60
CA GLU A 79 -44.84 -1.98 -32.83
C GLU A 79 -45.13 -1.14 -31.60
N ASN A 80 -44.99 -1.71 -30.40
CA ASN A 80 -45.27 -1.04 -29.14
C ASN A 80 -44.06 -0.25 -28.57
N MET A 81 -42.89 -0.40 -29.15
CA MET A 81 -41.69 0.36 -28.71
C MET A 81 -41.86 1.88 -28.85
N SER A 82 -42.67 2.34 -29.80
CA SER A 82 -42.95 3.76 -30.01
C SER A 82 -43.98 4.36 -29.03
N LEU A 83 -44.67 3.51 -28.23
CA LEU A 83 -45.66 3.99 -27.25
C LEU A 83 -45.04 4.87 -26.16
N CYS A 84 -43.77 4.60 -25.77
CA CYS A 84 -43.09 5.39 -24.77
C CYS A 84 -41.65 5.72 -25.23
N THR A 85 -41.33 6.99 -25.34
CA THR A 85 -39.99 7.47 -25.68
C THR A 85 -39.22 7.83 -24.42
N VAL A 86 -37.86 7.68 -24.45
CA VAL A 86 -36.94 8.07 -23.37
C VAL A 86 -35.92 9.05 -23.94
N GLY A 87 -35.68 10.14 -23.24
CA GLY A 87 -34.66 11.14 -23.62
C GLY A 87 -34.16 11.95 -22.45
N ALA A 88 -33.00 12.56 -22.64
CA ALA A 88 -32.49 13.56 -21.69
C ALA A 88 -33.31 14.87 -21.81
N ASP A 89 -33.23 15.73 -20.83
CA ASP A 89 -34.00 16.95 -20.68
C ASP A 89 -33.54 18.14 -21.54
N ASP A 90 -32.72 17.88 -22.55
CA ASP A 90 -32.24 18.85 -23.55
C ASP A 90 -33.26 19.28 -24.60
N LYS A 91 -34.47 18.67 -24.58
CA LYS A 91 -35.52 18.92 -25.54
C LYS A 91 -36.74 19.64 -24.92
N THR A 92 -37.38 20.51 -25.70
CA THR A 92 -38.65 21.14 -25.31
C THR A 92 -39.75 20.10 -25.11
N ALA A 93 -40.63 20.33 -24.13
CA ALA A 93 -41.85 19.52 -23.92
C ALA A 93 -42.75 19.54 -25.14
N GLU A 94 -43.37 18.40 -25.47
CA GLU A 94 -44.38 18.32 -26.52
C GLU A 94 -45.75 18.48 -25.88
N ASP A 95 -46.56 19.39 -26.40
CA ASP A 95 -47.91 19.62 -25.91
C ASP A 95 -48.82 18.40 -26.13
N GLY A 96 -49.56 18.03 -25.09
CA GLY A 96 -50.52 16.94 -25.11
C GLY A 96 -49.99 15.52 -24.90
N THR A 97 -48.70 15.34 -24.62
CA THR A 97 -48.10 14.05 -24.27
C THR A 97 -48.04 13.89 -22.75
N PHE A 98 -48.32 12.68 -22.25
CA PHE A 98 -48.05 12.35 -20.84
C PHE A 98 -46.53 12.33 -20.58
N GLU A 99 -46.02 13.20 -19.74
CA GLU A 99 -44.59 13.35 -19.50
C GLU A 99 -44.23 12.86 -18.10
N ILE A 100 -43.18 12.01 -18.00
CA ILE A 100 -42.62 11.56 -16.71
C ILE A 100 -41.19 12.11 -16.60
N LEU A 101 -40.97 12.92 -15.60
CA LEU A 101 -39.74 13.68 -15.35
C LEU A 101 -38.97 13.01 -14.23
N ILE A 102 -37.68 12.72 -14.43
CA ILE A 102 -36.81 12.04 -13.45
C ILE A 102 -35.61 12.90 -13.11
N GLY A 103 -35.49 13.28 -11.85
CA GLY A 103 -34.42 14.15 -11.34
C GLY A 103 -34.67 15.64 -11.57
N SER A 104 -33.60 16.44 -11.54
CA SER A 104 -33.64 17.90 -11.79
C SER A 104 -33.70 18.20 -13.29
N THR A 105 -34.86 17.96 -13.90
CA THR A 105 -35.05 18.33 -15.31
C THR A 105 -35.28 19.84 -15.46
N ASN A 106 -35.22 20.34 -16.69
CA ASN A 106 -35.49 21.73 -17.00
C ASN A 106 -36.99 22.09 -16.97
N ARG A 107 -37.86 21.21 -16.40
CA ARG A 107 -39.29 21.45 -16.19
C ARG A 107 -39.57 21.93 -14.77
N ALA A 108 -40.39 22.95 -14.62
CA ALA A 108 -40.73 23.53 -13.31
C ALA A 108 -41.26 22.48 -12.31
N LEU A 109 -42.01 21.47 -12.78
CA LEU A 109 -42.56 20.43 -11.92
C LEU A 109 -41.48 19.62 -11.20
N SER A 110 -40.28 19.45 -11.77
CA SER A 110 -39.17 18.79 -11.10
C SER A 110 -38.71 19.56 -9.85
N ALA A 111 -38.73 20.91 -9.91
CA ALA A 111 -38.42 21.74 -8.75
C ALA A 111 -39.51 21.63 -7.67
N GLU A 112 -40.79 21.52 -8.05
CA GLU A 112 -41.91 21.27 -7.12
C GLU A 112 -41.72 19.94 -6.38
N ALA A 113 -41.33 18.87 -7.09
CA ALA A 113 -41.02 17.58 -6.45
C ALA A 113 -39.83 17.66 -5.51
N LYS A 114 -38.74 18.33 -5.91
CA LYS A 114 -37.57 18.53 -5.08
C LYS A 114 -37.91 19.29 -3.77
N ALA A 115 -38.78 20.29 -3.84
CA ALA A 115 -39.18 21.10 -2.69
C ALA A 115 -39.95 20.33 -1.61
N LEU A 116 -40.48 19.15 -1.90
CA LEU A 116 -41.14 18.28 -0.90
C LEU A 116 -40.17 17.48 -0.05
N MET A 117 -38.92 17.37 -0.46
CA MET A 117 -37.90 16.63 0.28
C MET A 117 -37.46 17.42 1.51
N LYS A 118 -37.24 16.75 2.61
CA LYS A 118 -36.77 17.31 3.88
C LYS A 118 -35.38 16.82 4.24
N THR A 119 -35.04 15.59 3.83
CA THR A 119 -33.77 14.97 4.15
C THR A 119 -33.18 14.27 2.90
N TYR A 120 -31.91 13.92 2.94
CA TYR A 120 -31.16 13.41 1.77
C TYR A 120 -31.75 12.11 1.20
N LEU A 121 -32.26 11.21 2.03
CA LEU A 121 -32.82 9.90 1.59
C LEU A 121 -34.32 9.93 1.33
N ASP A 122 -34.97 11.08 1.36
CA ASP A 122 -36.35 11.19 0.92
C ASP A 122 -36.47 10.96 -0.58
N PHE A 123 -37.67 10.63 -1.03
CA PHE A 123 -38.06 10.83 -2.43
C PHE A 123 -39.42 11.47 -2.53
N ALA A 124 -39.67 12.14 -3.64
CA ALA A 124 -40.93 12.82 -3.87
C ALA A 124 -41.43 12.59 -5.28
N VAL A 125 -42.76 12.61 -5.41
CA VAL A 125 -43.49 12.50 -6.67
C VAL A 125 -44.58 13.58 -6.70
N VAL A 126 -44.66 14.33 -7.79
CA VAL A 126 -45.70 15.33 -8.02
C VAL A 126 -46.38 15.02 -9.35
N TYR A 127 -47.70 15.01 -9.37
CA TYR A 127 -48.51 14.82 -10.57
C TYR A 127 -49.36 16.07 -10.82
N LYS A 128 -49.22 16.66 -12.01
CA LYS A 128 -49.99 17.84 -12.42
C LYS A 128 -50.00 17.95 -13.93
N ASP A 129 -51.15 18.31 -14.51
CA ASP A 129 -51.30 18.60 -15.93
C ASP A 129 -50.76 17.49 -16.85
N ASN A 130 -51.11 16.22 -16.58
CA ASN A 130 -50.59 15.04 -17.26
C ASN A 130 -49.08 14.84 -17.22
N LYS A 131 -48.42 15.42 -16.22
CA LYS A 131 -46.99 15.24 -15.97
C LYS A 131 -46.74 14.67 -14.58
N ILE A 132 -45.83 13.71 -14.50
CA ILE A 132 -45.31 13.20 -13.22
C ILE A 132 -43.86 13.66 -13.09
N ALA A 133 -43.49 14.33 -11.98
CA ALA A 133 -42.10 14.59 -11.62
C ALA A 133 -41.72 13.68 -10.48
N ILE A 134 -40.58 13.01 -10.60
CA ILE A 134 -39.97 12.09 -9.64
C ILE A 134 -38.62 12.68 -9.22
N TYR A 135 -38.40 12.87 -7.92
CA TYR A 135 -37.15 13.37 -7.40
C TYR A 135 -36.62 12.52 -6.26
N ALA A 136 -35.33 12.25 -6.31
CA ALA A 136 -34.54 11.64 -5.24
C ALA A 136 -33.07 12.05 -5.43
N ASN A 137 -32.26 12.00 -4.35
CA ASN A 137 -30.86 12.43 -4.40
C ASN A 137 -29.85 11.32 -4.77
N ASN A 138 -30.30 10.06 -4.86
CA ASN A 138 -29.44 8.94 -5.25
C ASN A 138 -30.22 7.84 -5.98
N ASP A 139 -29.48 6.94 -6.65
CA ASP A 139 -30.05 5.90 -7.50
C ASP A 139 -30.97 4.94 -6.74
N ALA A 140 -30.62 4.58 -5.49
CA ALA A 140 -31.44 3.63 -4.70
C ALA A 140 -32.81 4.23 -4.35
N ARG A 141 -32.84 5.49 -3.95
CA ARG A 141 -34.07 6.21 -3.63
C ARG A 141 -34.86 6.57 -4.91
N MET A 142 -34.16 6.86 -6.01
CA MET A 142 -34.78 7.04 -7.32
C MET A 142 -35.47 5.74 -7.78
N ASP A 143 -34.85 4.58 -7.59
CA ASP A 143 -35.45 3.29 -7.93
C ASP A 143 -36.69 2.98 -7.09
N ALA A 144 -36.67 3.36 -5.80
CA ALA A 144 -37.86 3.28 -4.93
C ALA A 144 -38.99 4.20 -5.43
N ALA A 145 -38.68 5.45 -5.75
CA ALA A 145 -39.62 6.43 -6.26
C ALA A 145 -40.24 5.98 -7.60
N VAL A 146 -39.41 5.49 -8.51
CA VAL A 146 -39.89 4.90 -9.80
C VAL A 146 -40.77 3.70 -9.57
N SER A 147 -40.43 2.84 -8.60
CA SER A 147 -41.27 1.68 -8.24
C SER A 147 -42.65 2.12 -7.69
N TYR A 148 -42.65 3.17 -6.87
CA TYR A 148 -43.90 3.78 -6.41
C TYR A 148 -44.77 4.26 -7.58
N VAL A 149 -44.18 4.99 -8.54
CA VAL A 149 -44.91 5.47 -9.73
C VAL A 149 -45.41 4.29 -10.57
N ILE A 150 -44.60 3.28 -10.83
CA ILE A 150 -44.96 2.08 -11.57
C ILE A 150 -46.19 1.36 -10.97
N ASN A 151 -46.24 1.29 -9.66
CA ASN A 151 -47.35 0.64 -8.95
C ASN A 151 -48.66 1.43 -9.05
N ASN A 152 -48.58 2.74 -9.29
CA ASN A 152 -49.71 3.65 -9.42
C ASN A 152 -50.04 4.03 -10.88
N LEU A 153 -49.33 3.44 -11.88
CA LEU A 153 -49.61 3.63 -13.30
C LEU A 153 -50.50 2.50 -13.86
N LYS A 154 -51.51 2.87 -14.64
CA LYS A 154 -52.38 1.96 -15.40
C LYS A 154 -52.58 2.48 -16.80
N LEU A 155 -52.95 1.57 -17.72
CA LEU A 155 -53.39 1.93 -19.05
C LEU A 155 -54.93 1.70 -19.14
N GLU A 156 -55.66 2.77 -19.33
CA GLU A 156 -57.13 2.74 -19.49
C GLU A 156 -57.53 3.45 -20.79
N ASN A 157 -58.28 2.80 -21.66
CA ASN A 157 -58.70 3.36 -22.94
C ASN A 157 -57.56 4.00 -23.75
N ASP A 158 -56.42 3.30 -23.84
CA ASP A 158 -55.21 3.75 -24.54
C ASP A 158 -54.56 5.04 -23.96
N LYS A 159 -54.90 5.40 -22.74
CA LYS A 159 -54.30 6.54 -22.02
C LYS A 159 -53.66 6.08 -20.72
N LEU A 160 -52.52 6.64 -20.36
CA LEU A 160 -51.94 6.44 -19.04
C LEU A 160 -52.76 7.18 -17.99
N VAL A 161 -53.05 6.49 -16.91
CA VAL A 161 -53.75 7.00 -15.74
C VAL A 161 -52.85 6.81 -14.53
N TYR A 162 -52.62 7.85 -13.76
CA TYR A 162 -51.86 7.83 -12.51
C TYR A 162 -52.82 7.98 -11.32
N SER A 163 -52.72 7.05 -10.36
CA SER A 163 -53.60 6.98 -9.19
C SER A 163 -52.88 7.33 -7.86
N GLY A 164 -51.62 7.81 -7.92
CA GLY A 164 -50.81 8.10 -6.73
C GLY A 164 -51.06 9.45 -6.06
N GLY A 165 -52.09 10.21 -6.50
CA GLY A 165 -52.42 11.54 -5.95
C GLY A 165 -51.61 12.67 -6.59
N GLU A 166 -51.93 13.94 -6.19
CA GLU A 166 -51.27 15.12 -6.73
C GLU A 166 -49.82 15.26 -6.25
N SER A 167 -49.55 14.81 -5.04
CA SER A 167 -48.18 14.80 -4.47
C SER A 167 -48.03 13.67 -3.46
N TYR A 168 -46.81 13.13 -3.43
CA TYR A 168 -46.39 12.13 -2.45
C TYR A 168 -44.93 12.36 -2.09
N ALA A 169 -44.59 12.27 -0.80
CA ALA A 169 -43.21 12.25 -0.35
C ALA A 169 -43.02 11.12 0.67
N GLU A 170 -42.05 10.26 0.43
CA GLU A 170 -41.59 9.30 1.43
C GLU A 170 -40.45 9.92 2.21
N LEU A 171 -40.73 10.25 3.46
CA LEU A 171 -39.72 10.81 4.38
C LEU A 171 -38.96 9.66 5.03
N TYR A 172 -37.65 9.62 4.84
CA TYR A 172 -36.77 8.62 5.42
C TYR A 172 -36.39 9.02 6.85
N THR A 173 -36.52 8.11 7.82
CA THR A 173 -36.26 8.40 9.25
C THR A 173 -35.25 7.48 9.91
N ASP A 174 -34.84 6.40 9.23
CA ASP A 174 -33.99 5.36 9.82
C ASP A 174 -32.50 5.60 9.49
N TYR A 175 -32.03 6.81 9.77
CA TYR A 175 -30.62 7.16 9.57
C TYR A 175 -29.73 6.47 10.60
N LYS A 176 -28.59 5.93 10.13
CA LYS A 176 -27.67 5.17 11.00
C LYS A 176 -27.05 6.05 12.10
N TYR A 177 -26.72 7.29 11.77
CA TYR A 177 -26.10 8.26 12.67
C TYR A 177 -26.78 9.62 12.61
N PRO A 178 -28.01 9.78 13.13
CA PRO A 178 -28.76 11.04 13.06
C PRO A 178 -28.09 12.19 13.86
N GLU A 179 -27.21 11.85 14.81
CA GLU A 179 -26.43 12.80 15.61
C GLU A 179 -24.93 12.71 15.30
N LEU A 180 -24.57 12.49 14.03
CA LEU A 180 -23.18 12.42 13.60
C LEU A 180 -22.45 13.71 13.99
N SER A 181 -21.26 13.55 14.59
CA SER A 181 -20.46 14.68 15.06
C SER A 181 -18.97 14.44 14.85
N ILE A 182 -18.22 15.54 14.69
CA ILE A 182 -16.76 15.55 14.65
C ILE A 182 -16.30 16.50 15.77
N ASP A 183 -15.46 16.02 16.67
CA ASP A 183 -14.96 16.74 17.85
C ASP A 183 -16.10 17.40 18.67
N GLY A 184 -17.21 16.66 18.83
CA GLY A 184 -18.39 17.11 19.55
C GLY A 184 -19.27 18.12 18.81
N VAL A 185 -18.89 18.58 17.62
CA VAL A 185 -19.66 19.50 16.78
C VAL A 185 -20.52 18.70 15.81
N SER A 186 -21.80 19.02 15.70
CA SER A 186 -22.72 18.35 14.77
C SER A 186 -22.25 18.49 13.33
N ILE A 187 -22.33 17.41 12.55
CA ILE A 187 -21.88 17.39 11.15
C ILE A 187 -22.60 18.43 10.27
N LYS A 188 -23.82 18.82 10.60
CA LYS A 188 -24.59 19.88 9.90
C LYS A 188 -23.93 21.27 9.94
N GLU A 189 -23.03 21.50 10.88
CA GLU A 189 -22.28 22.75 11.00
C GLU A 189 -21.04 22.77 10.09
N PHE A 190 -20.72 21.64 9.47
CA PHE A 190 -19.56 21.51 8.58
C PHE A 190 -19.90 21.83 7.12
N GLN A 191 -18.88 22.17 6.38
CA GLN A 191 -18.84 22.08 4.92
C GLN A 191 -17.67 21.19 4.48
N VAL A 192 -17.83 20.48 3.38
CA VAL A 192 -16.74 19.71 2.74
C VAL A 192 -16.12 20.58 1.68
N VAL A 193 -14.81 20.81 1.75
CA VAL A 193 -14.08 21.76 0.92
C VAL A 193 -12.96 21.03 0.17
N TYR A 194 -12.88 21.25 -1.15
CA TYR A 194 -11.83 20.72 -2.03
C TYR A 194 -11.13 21.85 -2.77
N PRO A 195 -9.93 21.67 -3.37
CA PRO A 195 -9.22 22.70 -4.11
C PRO A 195 -9.99 23.15 -5.38
N ALA A 196 -10.11 24.46 -5.59
CA ALA A 196 -10.72 25.04 -6.80
C ALA A 196 -9.91 24.72 -8.08
N GLU A 197 -8.59 24.59 -7.95
CA GLU A 197 -7.70 24.31 -9.08
C GLU A 197 -7.53 22.81 -9.31
N ASN A 198 -7.87 22.38 -10.52
CA ASN A 198 -7.58 21.09 -11.22
C ASN A 198 -7.23 19.85 -10.39
N ASN A 199 -7.84 19.62 -9.24
CA ASN A 199 -7.69 18.36 -8.51
C ASN A 199 -8.98 17.55 -8.57
N LYS A 200 -9.19 16.83 -9.68
CA LYS A 200 -10.36 15.98 -9.87
C LYS A 200 -10.48 14.91 -8.78
N LEU A 201 -9.38 14.32 -8.32
CA LEU A 201 -9.40 13.27 -7.30
C LEU A 201 -9.90 13.77 -5.95
N ALA A 202 -9.44 14.95 -5.52
CA ALA A 202 -9.92 15.58 -4.28
C ALA A 202 -11.40 15.96 -4.38
N LYS A 203 -11.83 16.47 -5.54
CA LYS A 203 -13.24 16.78 -5.79
C LYS A 203 -14.12 15.54 -5.75
N ASP A 204 -13.75 14.48 -6.47
CA ASP A 204 -14.51 13.21 -6.50
C ASP A 204 -14.64 12.65 -5.06
N MET A 205 -13.54 12.66 -4.28
CA MET A 205 -13.60 12.22 -2.89
C MET A 205 -14.49 13.11 -2.03
N ALA A 206 -14.44 14.44 -2.20
CA ALA A 206 -15.26 15.37 -1.44
C ALA A 206 -16.75 15.14 -1.71
N GLU A 207 -17.11 14.89 -2.95
CA GLU A 207 -18.48 14.57 -3.37
C GLU A 207 -18.92 13.22 -2.77
N ASP A 208 -18.11 12.16 -2.91
CA ASP A 208 -18.40 10.84 -2.36
C ASP A 208 -18.53 10.86 -0.82
N LEU A 209 -17.66 11.61 -0.14
CA LEU A 209 -17.70 11.79 1.31
C LEU A 209 -18.97 12.53 1.74
N GLY A 210 -19.25 13.66 1.10
CA GLY A 210 -20.42 14.48 1.42
C GLY A 210 -21.72 13.72 1.21
N TYR A 211 -21.88 13.02 0.09
CA TYR A 211 -23.06 12.19 -0.19
C TYR A 211 -23.18 11.02 0.81
N TRP A 212 -22.06 10.40 1.18
CA TRP A 212 -22.09 9.37 2.22
C TRP A 212 -22.52 9.95 3.58
N LEU A 213 -21.97 11.09 4.00
CA LEU A 213 -22.37 11.77 5.25
C LEU A 213 -23.87 12.06 5.27
N MET A 214 -24.39 12.71 4.23
CA MET A 214 -25.83 12.99 4.09
C MET A 214 -26.68 11.72 4.16
N SER A 215 -26.18 10.60 3.59
CA SER A 215 -26.88 9.31 3.66
C SER A 215 -26.87 8.67 5.05
N MET A 216 -25.92 9.04 5.92
CA MET A 216 -25.80 8.51 7.28
C MET A 216 -26.56 9.32 8.31
N CYS A 217 -26.65 10.64 8.15
CA CYS A 217 -27.26 11.54 9.15
C CYS A 217 -28.58 12.19 8.70
N GLY A 218 -28.80 12.32 7.39
CA GLY A 218 -29.98 12.99 6.83
C GLY A 218 -29.82 14.51 6.67
N ASP A 219 -28.82 15.10 7.29
CA ASP A 219 -28.58 16.53 7.20
C ASP A 219 -28.01 16.90 5.81
N ASP A 220 -28.33 18.07 5.32
CA ASP A 220 -27.79 18.60 4.06
C ASP A 220 -26.42 19.21 4.33
N ILE A 221 -25.40 18.70 3.65
CA ILE A 221 -24.00 19.11 3.84
C ILE A 221 -23.50 19.82 2.58
N VAL A 222 -23.01 21.04 2.77
CA VAL A 222 -22.47 21.84 1.66
C VAL A 222 -21.13 21.25 1.19
N ILE A 223 -21.05 20.93 -0.09
CA ILE A 223 -19.81 20.50 -0.76
C ILE A 223 -19.42 21.64 -1.70
N THR A 224 -18.21 22.18 -1.53
CA THR A 224 -17.76 23.37 -2.27
C THR A 224 -16.26 23.36 -2.49
N ASP A 225 -15.79 24.16 -3.43
CA ASP A 225 -14.36 24.41 -3.57
C ASP A 225 -13.85 25.47 -2.57
N ASP A 226 -12.54 25.62 -2.49
CA ASP A 226 -11.87 26.48 -1.52
C ASP A 226 -11.90 27.98 -1.85
N SER A 227 -12.57 28.39 -2.94
CA SER A 227 -12.93 29.80 -3.20
C SER A 227 -14.09 30.26 -2.32
N ALA A 228 -14.87 29.32 -1.76
CA ALA A 228 -15.94 29.63 -0.84
C ALA A 228 -15.44 30.24 0.48
N THR A 229 -16.32 31.00 1.14
CA THR A 229 -16.01 31.59 2.45
C THR A 229 -15.67 30.51 3.48
N GLN A 230 -14.54 30.69 4.16
CA GLN A 230 -14.10 29.79 5.22
C GLN A 230 -15.09 29.78 6.37
N LYS A 231 -15.45 28.58 6.83
CA LYS A 231 -16.25 28.38 8.06
C LYS A 231 -15.37 27.96 9.24
N ALA A 232 -15.95 28.02 10.44
CA ALA A 232 -15.29 27.50 11.63
C ALA A 232 -15.04 25.99 11.51
N ASN A 233 -16.04 25.24 11.04
CA ASN A 233 -16.01 23.79 10.92
C ASN A 233 -15.95 23.38 9.44
N GLU A 234 -14.88 22.71 9.04
CA GLU A 234 -14.64 22.28 7.66
C GLU A 234 -14.01 20.88 7.61
N ILE A 235 -14.43 20.07 6.62
CA ILE A 235 -13.71 18.89 6.21
C ILE A 235 -12.95 19.25 4.93
N LEU A 236 -11.64 19.31 5.03
CA LEU A 236 -10.74 19.76 3.97
C LEU A 236 -10.19 18.56 3.23
N ILE A 237 -10.45 18.43 1.96
CA ILE A 237 -10.00 17.32 1.11
C ILE A 237 -8.91 17.82 0.15
N GLY A 238 -7.71 17.27 0.30
CA GLY A 238 -6.57 17.62 -0.55
C GLY A 238 -5.92 18.97 -0.16
N LYS A 239 -5.15 19.51 -1.09
CA LYS A 239 -4.35 20.75 -0.90
C LYS A 239 -5.19 21.99 -1.12
N THR A 240 -6.08 22.28 -0.17
CA THR A 240 -6.90 23.52 -0.20
C THR A 240 -6.08 24.74 0.23
N ASN A 241 -6.61 25.94 -0.01
CA ASN A 241 -6.00 27.21 0.44
C ASN A 241 -6.17 27.46 1.97
N ARG A 242 -6.57 26.47 2.75
CA ARG A 242 -6.72 26.55 4.22
C ARG A 242 -5.42 26.21 4.93
N ALA A 243 -5.11 26.90 6.03
CA ALA A 243 -3.88 26.71 6.79
C ALA A 243 -3.66 25.24 7.23
N LEU A 244 -4.72 24.55 7.67
CA LEU A 244 -4.61 23.16 8.10
C LEU A 244 -4.23 22.20 6.95
N SER A 245 -4.66 22.49 5.72
CA SER A 245 -4.21 21.71 4.56
C SER A 245 -2.71 21.87 4.30
N ALA A 246 -2.12 23.02 4.58
CA ALA A 246 -0.68 23.22 4.47
C ALA A 246 0.10 22.46 5.57
N GLU A 247 -0.44 22.36 6.79
CA GLU A 247 0.17 21.55 7.88
C GLU A 247 0.27 20.07 7.50
N ILE A 248 -0.77 19.52 6.83
CA ILE A 248 -0.83 18.08 6.48
C ILE A 248 -0.02 17.74 5.23
N THR A 249 0.21 18.68 4.33
CA THR A 249 0.79 18.36 3.02
C THR A 249 2.31 18.31 3.02
N GLY A 250 3.01 19.09 3.86
CA GLY A 250 4.47 19.16 3.88
C GLY A 250 5.10 19.22 2.48
N ASP A 251 6.40 19.03 2.41
CA ASP A 251 7.16 18.93 1.15
C ASP A 251 7.35 17.48 0.66
N THR A 252 6.98 16.49 1.47
CA THR A 252 7.17 15.07 1.16
C THR A 252 5.97 14.53 0.38
N PRO A 253 6.18 13.90 -0.79
CA PRO A 253 5.09 13.25 -1.52
C PRO A 253 4.42 12.14 -0.72
N ILE A 254 3.09 12.08 -0.77
CA ILE A 254 2.31 11.01 -0.16
C ILE A 254 2.29 9.82 -1.12
N MET A 255 2.89 8.71 -0.69
CA MET A 255 3.03 7.51 -1.53
C MET A 255 1.70 6.79 -1.76
N ASP A 256 1.49 6.19 -2.94
CA ASP A 256 0.30 5.38 -3.24
C ASP A 256 0.31 4.04 -2.44
N PRO A 257 -0.76 3.67 -1.74
CA PRO A 257 -2.07 4.29 -1.53
C PRO A 257 -2.20 5.09 -0.21
N GLN A 258 -1.15 5.73 0.24
CA GLN A 258 -1.09 6.48 1.50
C GLN A 258 -2.07 7.65 1.53
N TYR A 259 -2.56 8.00 2.71
CA TYR A 259 -3.28 9.22 3.01
C TYR A 259 -2.93 9.72 4.40
N LEU A 260 -3.09 11.02 4.62
CA LEU A 260 -2.84 11.68 5.90
C LEU A 260 -4.10 12.37 6.39
N THR A 261 -4.30 12.42 7.71
CA THR A 261 -5.41 13.15 8.33
C THR A 261 -4.93 13.96 9.54
N ILE A 262 -5.54 15.12 9.75
CA ILE A 262 -5.37 15.92 10.97
C ILE A 262 -6.76 16.41 11.41
N LEU A 263 -7.08 16.25 12.69
CA LEU A 263 -8.25 16.84 13.33
C LEU A 263 -7.76 17.90 14.33
N LYS A 264 -8.10 19.17 14.07
CA LYS A 264 -7.60 20.30 14.88
C LYS A 264 -8.52 21.51 14.74
N ASP A 265 -8.81 22.16 15.84
CA ASP A 265 -9.57 23.42 15.91
C ASP A 265 -10.90 23.37 15.12
N GLY A 266 -11.68 22.31 15.26
CA GLY A 266 -12.97 22.11 14.59
C GLY A 266 -12.84 21.83 13.08
N LYS A 267 -11.66 21.46 12.58
CA LYS A 267 -11.42 21.11 11.18
C LYS A 267 -10.78 19.75 11.06
N LEU A 268 -11.27 18.98 10.10
CA LEU A 268 -10.67 17.71 9.68
C LEU A 268 -10.02 17.91 8.31
N ALA A 269 -8.72 17.75 8.20
CA ALA A 269 -8.04 17.73 6.92
C ALA A 269 -7.68 16.30 6.52
N ILE A 270 -7.87 15.96 5.26
CA ILE A 270 -7.58 14.66 4.65
C ILE A 270 -6.84 14.92 3.34
N ASN A 271 -5.64 14.35 3.18
CA ASN A 271 -4.88 14.48 1.94
C ASN A 271 -4.30 13.16 1.45
N ALA A 272 -4.25 13.02 0.13
CA ALA A 272 -3.57 11.96 -0.60
C ALA A 272 -3.07 12.50 -1.94
N ASP A 273 -2.06 11.86 -2.55
CA ASP A 273 -1.53 12.26 -3.85
C ASP A 273 -1.94 11.28 -4.98
N SER A 274 -2.73 10.23 -4.68
CA SER A 274 -3.15 9.21 -5.64
C SER A 274 -4.64 8.86 -5.53
N ALA A 275 -5.20 8.26 -6.59
CA ALA A 275 -6.59 7.77 -6.59
C ALA A 275 -6.81 6.66 -5.53
N ASN A 276 -5.83 5.74 -5.38
CA ASN A 276 -5.93 4.69 -4.35
C ASN A 276 -5.83 5.30 -2.94
N GLY A 277 -4.99 6.33 -2.75
CA GLY A 277 -4.87 7.05 -1.49
C GLY A 277 -6.18 7.73 -1.08
N TYR A 278 -6.85 8.44 -1.99
CA TYR A 278 -8.17 9.02 -1.71
C TYR A 278 -9.25 7.96 -1.45
N SER A 279 -9.22 6.83 -2.17
CA SER A 279 -10.14 5.71 -1.94
C SER A 279 -9.90 5.08 -0.56
N ALA A 280 -8.64 4.91 -0.16
CA ALA A 280 -8.26 4.41 1.16
C ALA A 280 -8.68 5.39 2.27
N ALA A 281 -8.49 6.70 2.07
CA ALA A 281 -8.90 7.74 2.99
C ALA A 281 -10.41 7.76 3.22
N LEU A 282 -11.20 7.64 2.15
CA LEU A 282 -12.67 7.55 2.25
C LEU A 282 -13.10 6.30 3.04
N SER A 283 -12.44 5.17 2.78
CA SER A 283 -12.70 3.92 3.51
C SER A 283 -12.33 4.04 4.99
N GLY A 284 -11.17 4.63 5.28
CA GLY A 284 -10.70 4.92 6.64
C GLY A 284 -11.64 5.84 7.41
N PHE A 285 -12.11 6.92 6.78
CA PHE A 285 -13.11 7.81 7.37
C PHE A 285 -14.40 7.06 7.73
N LYS A 286 -14.93 6.27 6.80
CA LYS A 286 -16.14 5.46 7.03
C LYS A 286 -15.96 4.47 8.16
N ALA A 287 -14.80 3.82 8.26
CA ALA A 287 -14.46 2.92 9.36
C ALA A 287 -14.40 3.67 10.68
N ALA A 288 -13.65 4.78 10.77
CA ALA A 288 -13.54 5.59 11.99
C ALA A 288 -14.89 6.11 12.52
N VAL A 289 -15.78 6.56 11.61
CA VAL A 289 -17.15 6.96 11.98
C VAL A 289 -17.97 5.76 12.48
N ASN A 290 -17.81 4.58 11.88
CA ASN A 290 -18.51 3.37 12.33
C ASN A 290 -18.02 2.92 13.71
N ASP A 291 -16.70 2.90 13.93
CA ASP A 291 -16.06 2.45 15.16
C ASP A 291 -16.39 3.38 16.35
N THR A 292 -16.60 4.67 16.07
CA THR A 292 -17.00 5.67 17.06
C THR A 292 -18.50 5.86 17.16
N ALA A 293 -19.30 5.01 16.53
CA ALA A 293 -20.76 5.11 16.49
C ALA A 293 -21.27 6.51 16.05
N GLY A 294 -20.57 7.13 15.10
CA GLY A 294 -20.91 8.46 14.56
C GLY A 294 -20.36 9.64 15.37
N LYS A 295 -19.46 9.42 16.33
CA LYS A 295 -18.84 10.48 17.15
C LYS A 295 -17.34 10.49 16.98
N LEU A 296 -16.85 11.04 15.87
CA LEU A 296 -15.43 11.11 15.56
C LEU A 296 -14.76 12.19 16.44
N THR A 297 -13.83 11.81 17.32
CA THR A 297 -13.14 12.71 18.25
C THR A 297 -11.64 12.81 18.02
N GLU A 298 -11.10 11.98 17.13
CA GLU A 298 -9.67 11.89 16.84
C GLU A 298 -9.44 11.80 15.34
N ALA A 299 -8.26 12.18 14.89
CA ALA A 299 -7.81 11.86 13.54
C ALA A 299 -7.78 10.33 13.37
N PHE A 300 -8.01 9.86 12.17
CA PHE A 300 -8.17 8.44 11.88
C PHE A 300 -7.13 7.96 10.89
N GLY A 301 -7.04 6.65 10.74
CA GLY A 301 -6.19 5.99 9.77
C GLY A 301 -4.87 5.54 10.35
N ASN A 302 -3.98 5.12 9.47
CA ASN A 302 -2.68 4.62 9.80
C ASN A 302 -1.63 5.66 9.41
N ARG A 303 -0.58 5.77 10.21
CA ARG A 303 0.59 6.56 9.90
C ARG A 303 1.57 5.70 9.12
N TRP A 304 2.01 6.17 7.97
CA TRP A 304 3.11 5.56 7.24
C TRP A 304 4.39 6.30 7.56
N LEU A 305 5.45 5.55 7.84
CA LEU A 305 6.76 6.16 8.01
C LEU A 305 7.26 6.70 6.69
N THR A 306 7.82 7.90 6.71
CA THR A 306 8.57 8.45 5.58
C THR A 306 9.83 7.64 5.35
N PHE A 307 10.47 7.79 4.19
CA PHE A 307 11.76 7.14 3.95
C PHE A 307 12.84 7.64 4.89
N GLU A 308 12.82 8.93 5.25
CA GLU A 308 13.72 9.53 6.23
C GLU A 308 13.57 8.87 7.61
N GLU A 309 12.34 8.69 8.11
CA GLU A 309 12.08 7.99 9.35
C GLU A 309 12.54 6.52 9.29
N MET A 310 12.32 5.83 8.15
CA MET A 310 12.82 4.47 7.96
C MET A 310 14.36 4.41 7.95
N MET A 311 15.04 5.43 7.38
CA MET A 311 16.50 5.55 7.43
C MET A 311 16.98 5.77 8.86
N GLU A 312 16.33 6.63 9.64
CA GLU A 312 16.67 6.91 11.04
C GLU A 312 16.61 5.67 11.93
N ILE A 313 15.58 4.82 11.76
CA ILE A 313 15.40 3.60 12.54
C ILE A 313 16.18 2.40 11.97
N SER A 314 16.87 2.56 10.86
CA SER A 314 17.67 1.48 10.26
C SER A 314 18.99 1.28 10.97
N VAL A 315 19.43 0.03 11.02
CA VAL A 315 20.69 -0.41 11.63
C VAL A 315 21.44 -1.28 10.62
N GLY A 316 22.75 -1.06 10.52
CA GLY A 316 23.63 -1.92 9.74
C GLY A 316 23.64 -1.66 8.23
N SER A 317 23.00 -0.59 7.74
CA SER A 317 22.99 -0.23 6.32
C SER A 317 23.76 1.06 6.06
N PRO A 318 25.03 0.99 5.65
CA PRO A 318 25.81 2.17 5.28
C PRO A 318 25.42 2.77 3.92
N ASN A 319 24.55 2.13 3.18
CA ASN A 319 24.13 2.56 1.84
C ASN A 319 22.63 2.26 1.65
N MET A 320 21.85 3.32 1.54
CA MET A 320 20.40 3.26 1.34
C MET A 320 20.03 4.04 0.08
N LYS A 321 19.11 3.51 -0.73
CA LYS A 321 18.68 4.14 -1.99
C LYS A 321 17.17 4.11 -2.12
N ILE A 322 16.59 5.24 -2.52
CA ILE A 322 15.17 5.31 -2.87
C ILE A 322 15.05 5.02 -4.37
N GLU A 323 14.43 3.89 -4.71
CA GLU A 323 14.23 3.46 -6.09
C GLU A 323 12.82 2.88 -6.26
N ASN A 324 12.13 3.29 -7.32
CA ASN A 324 10.80 2.78 -7.68
C ASN A 324 9.77 2.78 -6.53
N GLY A 325 9.78 3.83 -5.68
CA GLY A 325 8.85 3.96 -4.57
C GLY A 325 9.16 3.05 -3.37
N ALA A 326 10.40 2.64 -3.21
CA ALA A 326 10.86 1.86 -2.08
C ALA A 326 12.24 2.30 -1.60
N LEU A 327 12.52 2.06 -0.34
CA LEU A 327 13.84 2.20 0.27
C LEU A 327 14.56 0.85 0.21
N LEU A 328 15.70 0.83 -0.47
CA LEU A 328 16.59 -0.33 -0.60
C LEU A 328 17.75 -0.20 0.37
N PHE A 329 18.10 -1.30 1.03
CA PHE A 329 19.11 -1.33 2.07
C PHE A 329 20.27 -2.26 1.69
N TYR A 330 21.50 -1.75 1.76
CA TYR A 330 22.72 -2.48 1.43
C TYR A 330 23.65 -2.51 2.65
N LYS A 331 24.24 -3.68 2.95
CA LYS A 331 25.25 -3.84 4.01
C LYS A 331 26.61 -3.27 3.64
N ALA A 332 26.80 -2.84 2.39
CA ALA A 332 28.05 -2.35 1.85
C ALA A 332 27.85 -1.11 0.99
N THR A 333 28.84 -0.23 0.93
CA THR A 333 28.86 0.90 0.00
C THR A 333 29.06 0.44 -1.44
N ASP A 334 28.78 1.31 -2.42
CA ASP A 334 28.99 1.00 -3.84
C ASP A 334 30.46 0.63 -4.11
N GLU A 335 31.42 1.37 -3.54
CA GLU A 335 32.86 1.09 -3.63
C GLU A 335 33.23 -0.29 -3.08
N GLN A 336 32.72 -0.63 -1.89
CA GLN A 336 32.94 -1.94 -1.29
C GLN A 336 32.35 -3.06 -2.15
N MET A 337 31.15 -2.85 -2.68
CA MET A 337 30.51 -3.81 -3.57
C MET A 337 31.30 -3.99 -4.87
N GLU A 338 31.87 -2.93 -5.46
CA GLU A 338 32.71 -2.98 -6.67
C GLU A 338 33.98 -3.79 -6.47
N ALA A 339 34.57 -3.77 -5.26
CA ALA A 339 35.76 -4.57 -4.93
C ALA A 339 35.53 -6.09 -5.07
N TYR A 340 34.28 -6.56 -4.97
CA TYR A 340 33.90 -7.97 -5.18
C TYR A 340 33.64 -8.36 -6.63
N GLY A 341 33.77 -7.43 -7.57
CA GLY A 341 33.68 -7.69 -9.00
C GLY A 341 32.48 -7.03 -9.69
N ALA A 342 32.25 -7.44 -10.94
CA ALA A 342 31.18 -6.89 -11.76
C ALA A 342 29.77 -7.30 -11.26
N PRO A 343 28.75 -6.47 -11.48
CA PRO A 343 27.36 -6.84 -11.19
C PRO A 343 26.97 -8.19 -11.83
N GLY A 344 26.27 -9.03 -11.07
CA GLY A 344 25.85 -10.38 -11.51
C GLY A 344 26.87 -11.48 -11.24
N THR A 345 28.10 -11.20 -10.77
CA THR A 345 29.03 -12.24 -10.27
C THR A 345 28.59 -12.71 -8.88
N GLY A 346 28.90 -13.99 -8.54
CA GLY A 346 28.45 -14.59 -7.27
C GLY A 346 28.89 -13.78 -6.04
N MET A 347 30.16 -13.38 -5.94
CA MET A 347 30.67 -12.60 -4.82
C MET A 347 30.07 -11.19 -4.77
N ARG A 348 29.89 -10.54 -5.91
CA ARG A 348 29.23 -9.23 -5.99
C ARG A 348 27.77 -9.32 -5.51
N ASN A 349 27.03 -10.37 -5.92
CA ASN A 349 25.67 -10.57 -5.47
C ASN A 349 25.61 -10.80 -3.95
N ASN A 350 26.54 -11.55 -3.39
CA ASN A 350 26.66 -11.74 -1.93
C ASN A 350 26.94 -10.41 -1.20
N ALA A 351 27.75 -9.53 -1.80
CA ALA A 351 28.06 -8.22 -1.23
C ALA A 351 26.88 -7.24 -1.27
N THR A 352 25.94 -7.38 -2.24
CA THR A 352 24.76 -6.51 -2.36
C THR A 352 23.63 -6.86 -1.40
N GLY A 353 23.68 -7.97 -0.68
CA GLY A 353 22.65 -8.38 0.28
C GLY A 353 22.54 -7.46 1.50
N SER A 354 21.47 -7.67 2.26
CA SER A 354 21.17 -6.88 3.48
C SER A 354 21.44 -7.65 4.76
N THR A 355 22.47 -8.52 4.77
CA THR A 355 22.86 -9.28 5.96
C THR A 355 23.02 -8.38 7.17
N GLY A 356 22.32 -8.69 8.27
CA GLY A 356 22.40 -7.94 9.53
C GLY A 356 21.67 -6.59 9.53
N VAL A 357 21.20 -6.15 8.35
CA VAL A 357 20.41 -4.92 8.26
C VAL A 357 19.02 -5.17 8.84
N ARG A 358 18.56 -4.24 9.65
CA ARG A 358 17.25 -4.29 10.29
C ARG A 358 16.66 -2.90 10.49
N LEU A 359 15.33 -2.83 10.60
CA LEU A 359 14.66 -1.71 11.27
C LEU A 359 14.53 -2.06 12.75
N ASP A 360 14.93 -1.16 13.64
CA ASP A 360 14.94 -1.41 15.09
C ASP A 360 14.50 -0.16 15.85
N PHE A 361 13.28 -0.21 16.40
CA PHE A 361 12.61 0.95 16.98
C PHE A 361 11.60 0.55 18.05
N THR A 362 11.22 1.52 18.89
CA THR A 362 10.11 1.39 19.85
C THR A 362 8.89 2.18 19.39
N THR A 363 7.70 1.68 19.69
CA THR A 363 6.41 2.28 19.36
C THR A 363 5.35 1.92 20.39
N ASP A 364 4.41 2.84 20.60
CA ASP A 364 3.17 2.62 21.37
C ASP A 364 1.98 2.23 20.47
N SER A 365 2.24 1.97 19.18
CA SER A 365 1.22 1.49 18.23
C SER A 365 0.60 0.17 18.68
N SER A 366 -0.71 0.02 18.47
CA SER A 366 -1.42 -1.26 18.65
C SER A 366 -1.26 -2.20 17.45
N THR A 367 -0.79 -1.66 16.30
CA THR A 367 -0.56 -2.42 15.09
C THR A 367 0.79 -2.06 14.46
N PHE A 368 1.43 -3.04 13.83
CA PHE A 368 2.57 -2.84 12.95
C PHE A 368 2.32 -3.55 11.64
N ALA A 369 2.54 -2.85 10.53
CA ALA A 369 2.49 -3.48 9.22
C ALA A 369 3.64 -3.00 8.32
N PHE A 370 4.05 -3.86 7.38
CA PHE A 370 5.02 -3.46 6.36
C PHE A 370 4.75 -4.16 5.03
N LYS A 371 5.29 -3.59 3.95
CA LYS A 371 5.28 -4.17 2.60
C LYS A 371 6.67 -4.09 2.02
N ALA A 372 7.18 -5.24 1.57
CA ALA A 372 8.46 -5.34 0.88
C ALA A 372 8.28 -5.25 -0.64
N VAL A 373 9.35 -4.87 -1.35
CA VAL A 373 9.44 -4.90 -2.82
C VAL A 373 10.45 -5.91 -3.32
N SER A 374 11.27 -6.48 -2.42
CA SER A 374 12.25 -7.53 -2.72
C SER A 374 11.81 -8.85 -2.12
N GLY A 375 12.10 -9.95 -2.82
CA GLY A 375 11.95 -11.30 -2.28
C GLY A 375 12.98 -11.59 -1.19
N GLY A 376 12.76 -12.66 -0.44
CA GLY A 376 13.65 -13.10 0.62
C GLY A 376 12.92 -13.36 1.92
N ARG A 377 13.69 -13.60 2.98
CA ARG A 377 13.19 -13.89 4.32
C ARG A 377 13.29 -12.63 5.17
N PHE A 378 12.16 -12.04 5.51
CA PHE A 378 12.07 -10.99 6.52
C PHE A 378 11.75 -11.67 7.86
N GLU A 379 12.33 -11.20 8.95
CA GLU A 379 12.14 -11.82 10.26
C GLU A 379 11.80 -10.77 11.29
N ILE A 380 10.71 -11.01 12.03
CA ILE A 380 10.20 -10.05 12.99
C ILE A 380 10.40 -10.55 14.42
N TYR A 381 10.92 -9.66 15.25
CA TYR A 381 11.00 -9.80 16.70
C TYR A 381 10.19 -8.71 17.36
N ILE A 382 9.52 -9.04 18.45
CA ILE A 382 8.80 -8.08 19.29
C ILE A 382 9.33 -8.26 20.71
N ASN A 383 9.86 -7.16 21.26
CA ASN A 383 10.47 -7.15 22.60
C ASN A 383 11.59 -8.20 22.78
N GLY A 384 12.38 -8.42 21.71
CA GLY A 384 13.47 -9.40 21.69
C GLY A 384 13.05 -10.84 21.44
N GLU A 385 11.75 -11.14 21.33
CA GLU A 385 11.25 -12.48 21.04
C GLU A 385 10.98 -12.67 19.55
N PHE A 386 11.52 -13.73 18.94
CA PHE A 386 11.19 -14.13 17.57
C PHE A 386 9.69 -14.43 17.42
N LYS A 387 9.06 -13.81 16.45
CA LYS A 387 7.63 -14.01 16.18
C LYS A 387 7.41 -14.82 14.91
N GLU A 388 7.99 -14.41 13.80
CA GLU A 388 7.72 -15.04 12.52
C GLU A 388 8.80 -14.73 11.47
N GLN A 389 8.98 -15.67 10.52
CA GLN A 389 9.71 -15.49 9.29
C GLN A 389 8.72 -15.30 8.12
N ILE A 390 8.80 -14.17 7.43
CA ILE A 390 7.89 -13.76 6.37
C ILE A 390 8.57 -13.93 5.02
N LYS A 391 8.07 -14.85 4.18
CA LYS A 391 8.66 -15.20 2.87
C LYS A 391 8.02 -14.49 1.67
N ASN A 392 6.79 -13.99 1.83
CA ASN A 392 5.98 -13.44 0.72
C ASN A 392 5.58 -11.97 0.94
N ALA A 393 6.44 -11.19 1.60
CA ALA A 393 6.16 -9.79 1.92
C ALA A 393 6.00 -8.87 0.69
N THR A 394 6.36 -9.35 -0.53
CA THR A 394 6.17 -8.59 -1.78
C THR A 394 4.76 -8.69 -2.35
N THR A 395 4.04 -9.77 -2.06
CA THR A 395 2.72 -10.05 -2.65
C THR A 395 1.58 -9.50 -1.82
N GLN A 396 1.80 -9.27 -0.53
CA GLN A 396 0.81 -8.76 0.40
C GLN A 396 1.47 -7.92 1.50
N THR A 397 0.70 -7.04 2.11
CA THR A 397 1.09 -6.36 3.34
C THR A 397 1.07 -7.36 4.49
N TYR A 398 2.17 -7.46 5.21
CA TYR A 398 2.21 -8.15 6.50
C TYR A 398 1.72 -7.23 7.59
N SER A 399 0.92 -7.76 8.54
CA SER A 399 0.42 -6.98 9.68
C SER A 399 0.33 -7.84 10.92
N ILE A 400 0.68 -7.26 12.07
CA ILE A 400 0.61 -7.91 13.38
C ILE A 400 0.04 -6.94 14.42
N ASN A 401 -0.80 -7.46 15.33
CA ASN A 401 -1.26 -6.71 16.49
C ASN A 401 -0.21 -6.74 17.60
N LEU A 402 -0.02 -5.60 18.26
CA LEU A 402 0.93 -5.39 19.34
C LEU A 402 0.21 -5.31 20.68
N ASP A 403 0.79 -5.89 21.73
CA ASP A 403 0.27 -5.78 23.09
C ASP A 403 0.71 -4.46 23.71
N THR A 404 -0.17 -3.48 23.73
CA THR A 404 0.07 -2.15 24.32
C THR A 404 -0.18 -2.09 25.82
N SER A 405 -0.67 -3.17 26.45
CA SER A 405 -0.95 -3.21 27.89
C SER A 405 0.29 -3.00 28.77
N LYS A 406 1.48 -3.24 28.21
CA LYS A 406 2.79 -3.09 28.86
C LYS A 406 3.54 -1.80 28.47
N GLY A 407 2.91 -0.92 27.70
CA GLY A 407 3.52 0.29 27.16
C GLY A 407 4.07 0.12 25.76
N GLU A 408 5.21 0.78 25.45
CA GLU A 408 5.85 0.71 24.14
C GLU A 408 6.39 -0.71 23.84
N ASN A 409 6.31 -1.10 22.57
CA ASN A 409 6.90 -2.34 22.06
C ASN A 409 8.14 -2.01 21.24
N ARG A 410 9.22 -2.78 21.40
CA ARG A 410 10.36 -2.77 20.50
C ARG A 410 10.07 -3.70 19.31
N ILE A 411 10.17 -3.17 18.11
CA ILE A 411 10.07 -3.90 16.84
C ILE A 411 11.47 -4.03 16.25
N THR A 412 11.89 -5.27 15.95
CA THR A 412 13.11 -5.53 15.19
C THR A 412 12.72 -6.31 13.94
N LEU A 413 12.80 -5.69 12.79
CA LEU A 413 12.53 -6.29 11.48
C LEU A 413 13.84 -6.51 10.74
N PHE A 414 14.35 -7.75 10.72
CA PHE A 414 15.53 -8.14 9.94
C PHE A 414 15.18 -8.26 8.46
N LEU A 415 16.07 -7.77 7.63
CA LEU A 415 16.01 -7.84 6.18
C LEU A 415 16.74 -9.09 5.65
N PRO A 416 16.44 -9.54 4.40
CA PRO A 416 17.00 -10.78 3.86
C PRO A 416 18.53 -10.81 3.79
N ASN A 417 19.17 -11.88 4.24
CA ASN A 417 20.63 -12.05 4.15
C ASN A 417 21.12 -12.24 2.70
N GLY A 418 20.38 -12.98 1.88
CA GLY A 418 20.81 -13.42 0.55
C GLY A 418 20.46 -12.47 -0.59
N GLY A 419 19.85 -11.32 -0.32
CA GLY A 419 19.43 -10.36 -1.33
C GLY A 419 19.29 -8.95 -0.78
N VAL A 420 19.03 -7.97 -1.65
CA VAL A 420 18.75 -6.59 -1.24
C VAL A 420 17.38 -6.54 -0.57
N GLY A 421 17.34 -6.11 0.67
CA GLY A 421 16.09 -5.79 1.37
C GLY A 421 15.51 -4.49 0.84
N GLY A 422 14.25 -4.51 0.41
CA GLY A 422 13.55 -3.33 -0.06
C GLY A 422 12.18 -3.21 0.59
N ILE A 423 11.86 -2.06 1.17
CA ILE A 423 10.61 -1.78 1.87
C ILE A 423 9.94 -0.58 1.22
N SER A 424 8.67 -0.75 0.82
CA SER A 424 7.86 0.35 0.26
C SER A 424 6.94 0.98 1.31
N MET A 425 6.67 0.31 2.42
CA MET A 425 5.77 0.80 3.46
C MET A 425 6.12 0.21 4.81
N VAL A 426 6.16 1.06 5.82
CA VAL A 426 6.01 0.71 7.24
C VAL A 426 4.84 1.52 7.78
N GLN A 427 3.88 0.85 8.43
CA GLN A 427 2.65 1.43 8.91
C GLN A 427 2.50 1.21 10.41
N LEU A 428 2.12 2.26 11.12
CA LEU A 428 1.78 2.29 12.53
C LEU A 428 0.39 2.91 12.70
N ASP A 429 -0.16 2.89 13.90
CA ASP A 429 -1.36 3.66 14.22
C ASP A 429 -1.09 5.16 14.04
N TYR A 430 -2.14 5.94 13.76
CA TYR A 430 -2.03 7.33 13.31
C TYR A 430 -1.16 8.23 14.22
N ASN A 431 -1.35 8.16 15.52
CA ASN A 431 -0.62 8.99 16.50
C ASN A 431 0.54 8.26 17.17
N ALA A 432 0.86 7.05 16.71
CA ALA A 432 1.88 6.25 17.36
C ALA A 432 3.27 6.88 17.24
N THR A 433 4.04 6.76 18.29
CA THR A 433 5.44 7.12 18.32
C THR A 433 6.26 6.14 17.49
N CYS A 434 7.37 6.61 16.94
CA CYS A 434 8.40 5.78 16.33
C CYS A 434 9.75 6.34 16.76
N LYS A 435 10.46 5.60 17.61
CA LYS A 435 11.75 6.05 18.15
C LYS A 435 12.79 5.00 17.84
N ARG A 436 13.93 5.41 17.23
CA ARG A 436 15.08 4.53 17.05
C ARG A 436 15.44 3.86 18.38
N GLN A 437 15.76 2.56 18.34
CA GLN A 437 16.30 1.85 19.50
C GLN A 437 17.59 2.50 19.96
N GLU A 438 17.75 2.68 21.26
CA GLU A 438 19.01 3.06 21.87
C GLU A 438 19.89 1.82 22.02
N PHE A 439 21.18 1.97 21.67
CA PHE A 439 22.14 0.88 21.65
C PHE A 439 23.27 1.14 22.65
N ASP A 440 23.71 0.07 23.30
CA ASP A 440 24.77 0.14 24.31
C ASP A 440 26.17 0.10 23.67
N ARG A 441 26.27 -0.46 22.45
CA ARG A 441 27.53 -0.73 21.75
C ARG A 441 27.36 -0.52 20.23
N LYS A 442 28.52 -0.35 19.56
CA LYS A 442 28.58 -0.31 18.09
C LYS A 442 29.56 -1.36 17.59
N PHE A 443 29.07 -2.28 16.77
CA PHE A 443 29.88 -3.36 16.21
C PHE A 443 30.05 -3.24 14.69
N LEU A 444 31.25 -3.58 14.21
CA LEU A 444 31.50 -3.93 12.81
C LEU A 444 31.97 -5.39 12.76
N ILE A 445 31.15 -6.27 12.20
CA ILE A 445 31.38 -7.70 12.14
C ILE A 445 31.75 -8.09 10.72
N ILE A 446 33.04 -8.36 10.48
CA ILE A 446 33.59 -8.60 9.13
C ILE A 446 33.92 -10.08 8.95
N GLY A 447 33.52 -10.66 7.81
CA GLY A 447 33.87 -12.03 7.46
C GLY A 447 33.28 -12.51 6.15
N ASP A 448 33.22 -13.81 5.99
CA ASP A 448 32.84 -14.50 4.77
C ASP A 448 31.40 -15.03 4.78
N SER A 449 31.15 -16.21 4.17
CA SER A 449 29.82 -16.85 4.12
C SER A 449 29.29 -17.23 5.49
N ILE A 450 30.16 -17.56 6.44
CA ILE A 450 29.76 -17.91 7.81
C ILE A 450 29.25 -16.63 8.51
N THR A 451 29.94 -15.51 8.35
CA THR A 451 29.48 -14.21 8.84
C THR A 451 28.19 -13.73 8.12
N GLN A 452 28.02 -14.10 6.85
CA GLN A 452 26.78 -13.89 6.10
C GLN A 452 25.63 -14.77 6.58
N ALA A 453 25.84 -15.64 7.55
CA ALA A 453 24.87 -16.61 8.07
C ALA A 453 24.41 -17.64 7.01
N TRP A 454 25.28 -18.06 6.11
CA TRP A 454 24.98 -19.10 5.14
C TRP A 454 25.30 -20.49 5.73
N PRO A 455 24.42 -21.52 5.62
CA PRO A 455 23.09 -21.53 5.00
C PRO A 455 21.96 -21.68 6.06
N THR A 456 21.87 -20.81 7.03
CA THR A 456 20.82 -20.85 8.05
C THR A 456 19.41 -20.91 7.45
N THR A 457 18.47 -21.54 8.16
CA THR A 457 17.04 -21.57 7.77
C THR A 457 16.31 -20.33 8.30
N ILE A 458 16.78 -19.77 9.40
CA ILE A 458 16.38 -18.48 9.96
C ILE A 458 17.60 -17.56 9.86
N ASP A 459 17.50 -16.48 9.10
CA ASP A 459 18.62 -15.58 8.80
C ASP A 459 19.23 -14.96 10.06
N SER A 460 18.40 -14.61 11.04
CA SER A 460 18.81 -14.03 12.31
C SER A 460 19.44 -15.03 13.31
N ASN A 461 19.45 -16.33 13.00
CA ASN A 461 20.26 -17.30 13.73
C ASN A 461 21.76 -17.21 13.42
N GLY A 462 22.16 -16.43 12.42
CA GLY A 462 23.57 -16.15 12.16
C GLY A 462 24.28 -15.58 13.38
N TYR A 463 25.48 -16.05 13.68
CA TYR A 463 26.21 -15.63 14.89
C TYR A 463 26.36 -14.11 15.01
N GLY A 464 26.57 -13.42 13.88
CA GLY A 464 26.71 -11.95 13.86
C GLY A 464 25.44 -11.23 14.31
N HIS A 465 24.25 -11.78 14.00
CA HIS A 465 22.97 -11.26 14.47
C HIS A 465 22.79 -11.55 15.98
N LEU A 466 23.10 -12.79 16.40
CA LEU A 466 22.93 -13.21 17.79
C LEU A 466 23.80 -12.40 18.74
N ILE A 467 25.09 -12.15 18.41
CA ILE A 467 25.95 -11.29 19.24
C ILE A 467 25.47 -9.83 19.21
N SER A 468 24.98 -9.34 18.07
CA SER A 468 24.43 -7.99 17.98
C SER A 468 23.23 -7.79 18.90
N MET A 469 22.34 -8.79 18.95
CA MET A 469 21.17 -8.75 19.85
C MET A 469 21.57 -8.90 21.33
N HIS A 470 22.51 -9.81 21.64
CA HIS A 470 23.01 -10.01 22.99
C HIS A 470 23.60 -8.74 23.61
N TYR A 471 24.44 -8.03 22.87
CA TYR A 471 25.07 -6.77 23.33
C TYR A 471 24.22 -5.54 23.12
N ASN A 472 22.95 -5.68 22.70
CA ASN A 472 22.11 -4.54 22.27
C ASN A 472 22.90 -3.56 21.41
N ALA A 473 23.48 -4.06 20.31
CA ALA A 473 24.45 -3.32 19.52
C ALA A 473 23.89 -2.71 18.24
N ASP A 474 24.25 -1.46 17.95
CA ASP A 474 24.19 -0.89 16.60
C ASP A 474 25.29 -1.56 15.77
N SER A 475 24.93 -2.54 14.95
CA SER A 475 25.92 -3.40 14.31
C SER A 475 25.79 -3.40 12.78
N THR A 476 26.92 -3.30 12.11
CA THR A 476 27.07 -3.61 10.68
C THR A 476 27.67 -5.00 10.54
N VAL A 477 26.89 -5.94 9.96
CA VAL A 477 27.35 -7.31 9.67
C VAL A 477 27.82 -7.37 8.22
N TYR A 478 29.12 -7.19 8.01
CA TYR A 478 29.76 -7.19 6.71
C TYR A 478 30.29 -8.58 6.34
N GLY A 479 29.38 -9.56 6.28
CA GLY A 479 29.65 -10.93 5.84
C GLY A 479 29.40 -11.09 4.35
N VAL A 480 30.38 -11.60 3.59
CA VAL A 480 30.28 -11.79 2.14
C VAL A 480 30.76 -13.18 1.75
N GLY A 481 29.87 -14.02 1.24
CA GLY A 481 30.20 -15.37 0.81
C GLY A 481 31.36 -15.43 -0.17
N GLY A 482 32.35 -16.28 0.16
CA GLY A 482 33.61 -16.38 -0.61
C GLY A 482 34.65 -15.32 -0.26
N GLY A 483 34.39 -14.44 0.72
CA GLY A 483 35.28 -13.37 1.18
C GLY A 483 36.63 -13.87 1.65
N ILE A 484 37.67 -13.08 1.46
CA ILE A 484 39.07 -13.32 1.81
C ILE A 484 39.67 -12.06 2.42
N PHE A 485 40.86 -12.15 2.97
CA PHE A 485 41.64 -10.96 3.30
C PHE A 485 42.01 -10.18 2.03
N ASP A 486 41.32 -9.07 1.80
CA ASP A 486 41.59 -8.13 0.71
C ASP A 486 41.29 -6.70 1.19
N ALA A 487 42.32 -5.85 1.23
CA ALA A 487 42.18 -4.47 1.69
C ALA A 487 41.16 -3.64 0.88
N LYS A 488 40.89 -4.01 -0.37
CA LYS A 488 39.99 -3.28 -1.26
C LYS A 488 38.53 -3.35 -0.79
N ILE A 489 38.13 -4.45 -0.13
CA ILE A 489 36.74 -4.62 0.33
C ILE A 489 36.36 -3.65 1.46
N LEU A 490 37.34 -3.03 2.11
CA LEU A 490 37.10 -2.04 3.15
C LEU A 490 36.72 -0.65 2.58
N GLY A 491 36.94 -0.42 1.29
CA GLY A 491 36.71 0.87 0.66
C GLY A 491 37.73 1.96 1.08
N SER A 492 37.49 3.19 0.67
CA SER A 492 38.38 4.34 0.91
C SER A 492 38.05 5.12 2.18
N LYS A 493 36.85 4.92 2.76
CA LYS A 493 36.35 5.66 3.94
C LYS A 493 35.69 4.71 4.93
N ALA A 494 35.74 5.06 6.22
CA ALA A 494 34.96 4.42 7.25
C ALA A 494 33.45 4.51 6.94
N THR A 495 32.73 3.43 7.15
CA THR A 495 31.29 3.32 6.88
C THR A 495 30.43 3.44 8.13
N CYS A 496 31.04 3.31 9.30
CA CYS A 496 30.43 3.45 10.62
C CYS A 496 31.50 3.89 11.61
N ASP A 497 31.14 4.05 12.87
CA ASP A 497 32.04 4.41 13.96
C ASP A 497 31.94 3.33 15.06
N PRO A 498 32.55 2.14 14.87
CA PRO A 498 32.43 1.01 15.78
C PRO A 498 33.31 1.14 17.01
N ASP A 499 32.80 0.70 18.17
CA ASP A 499 33.61 0.48 19.38
C ASP A 499 34.44 -0.80 19.23
N VAL A 500 33.82 -1.83 18.58
CA VAL A 500 34.43 -3.15 18.44
C VAL A 500 34.31 -3.64 16.99
N ILE A 501 35.41 -4.19 16.48
CA ILE A 501 35.47 -4.83 15.17
C ILE A 501 35.87 -6.29 15.37
N THR A 502 35.05 -7.24 14.87
CA THR A 502 35.48 -8.64 14.76
C THR A 502 35.83 -8.98 13.32
N VAL A 503 36.91 -9.76 13.12
CA VAL A 503 37.37 -10.15 11.78
C VAL A 503 37.54 -11.67 11.74
N ALA A 504 36.72 -12.33 10.88
CA ALA A 504 36.66 -13.79 10.74
C ALA A 504 36.84 -14.20 9.27
N PHE A 505 38.07 -14.16 8.77
CA PHE A 505 38.47 -14.66 7.46
C PHE A 505 39.52 -15.76 7.55
N GLY A 506 39.87 -16.35 6.41
CA GLY A 506 40.96 -17.32 6.25
C GLY A 506 40.52 -18.66 5.71
N THR A 507 39.29 -19.10 5.92
CA THR A 507 38.78 -20.37 5.38
C THR A 507 38.78 -20.39 3.86
N ASN A 508 38.42 -19.28 3.20
CA ASN A 508 38.46 -19.13 1.74
C ASN A 508 39.86 -18.87 1.21
N ASP A 509 40.73 -18.19 1.95
CA ASP A 509 42.14 -18.01 1.59
C ASP A 509 42.83 -19.37 1.50
N TRP A 510 42.62 -20.24 2.52
CA TRP A 510 43.12 -21.61 2.49
C TRP A 510 42.48 -22.42 1.35
N ALA A 511 41.16 -22.34 1.17
CA ALA A 511 40.46 -23.06 0.10
C ALA A 511 40.98 -22.71 -1.30
N ARG A 512 41.44 -21.47 -1.52
CA ARG A 512 42.10 -21.00 -2.76
C ARG A 512 43.56 -21.43 -2.87
N SER A 513 44.07 -22.19 -1.90
CA SER A 513 45.43 -22.69 -1.88
C SER A 513 46.48 -21.58 -1.83
N TYR A 514 46.24 -20.46 -1.12
CA TYR A 514 47.23 -19.43 -0.94
C TYR A 514 48.38 -19.98 -0.11
N ASN A 515 49.61 -19.62 -0.50
CA ASN A 515 50.80 -19.91 0.31
C ASN A 515 50.97 -18.89 1.43
N ALA A 516 51.89 -19.15 2.35
CA ALA A 516 52.14 -18.29 3.53
C ALA A 516 52.47 -16.84 3.14
N ALA A 517 53.20 -16.59 2.05
CA ALA A 517 53.55 -15.25 1.62
C ALA A 517 52.32 -14.50 1.09
N THR A 518 51.43 -15.16 0.30
CA THR A 518 50.22 -14.55 -0.25
C THR A 518 49.18 -14.30 0.84
N LEU A 519 48.85 -15.30 1.66
CA LEU A 519 47.92 -15.14 2.76
C LEU A 519 48.41 -14.06 3.75
N GLY A 520 49.67 -14.15 4.20
CA GLY A 520 50.21 -13.19 5.15
C GLY A 520 50.31 -11.77 4.58
N GLY A 521 50.69 -11.62 3.29
CA GLY A 521 50.72 -10.31 2.63
C GLY A 521 49.32 -9.66 2.51
N ASN A 522 48.34 -10.42 2.11
CA ASN A 522 46.92 -9.96 2.00
C ASN A 522 46.39 -9.54 3.37
N MET A 523 46.59 -10.37 4.39
CA MET A 523 46.12 -10.09 5.75
C MET A 523 46.77 -8.82 6.35
N ARG A 524 48.07 -8.66 6.20
CA ARG A 524 48.77 -7.43 6.68
C ARG A 524 48.26 -6.18 5.95
N ALA A 525 48.06 -6.26 4.63
CA ALA A 525 47.48 -5.14 3.88
C ALA A 525 46.07 -4.81 4.36
N PHE A 526 45.25 -5.82 4.62
CA PHE A 526 43.91 -5.66 5.16
C PHE A 526 43.92 -5.02 6.55
N LEU A 527 44.72 -5.53 7.48
CA LEU A 527 44.82 -5.00 8.85
C LEU A 527 45.35 -3.58 8.89
N ASN A 528 46.36 -3.23 8.06
CA ASN A 528 46.84 -1.87 7.93
C ASN A 528 45.72 -0.92 7.48
N LYS A 529 44.94 -1.32 6.48
CA LYS A 529 43.81 -0.53 5.98
C LYS A 529 42.71 -0.42 7.03
N LEU A 530 42.41 -1.50 7.75
CA LEU A 530 41.41 -1.51 8.80
C LEU A 530 41.74 -0.55 9.93
N LYS A 531 43.01 -0.56 10.40
CA LYS A 531 43.50 0.36 11.42
C LYS A 531 43.55 1.82 10.95
N GLU A 532 43.82 2.05 9.67
CA GLU A 532 43.75 3.40 9.07
C GLU A 532 42.32 3.95 9.12
N LEU A 533 41.33 3.12 8.78
CA LEU A 533 39.92 3.52 8.71
C LEU A 533 39.28 3.64 10.10
N TYR A 534 39.67 2.81 11.04
CA TYR A 534 39.06 2.71 12.37
C TYR A 534 40.13 2.74 13.49
N PRO A 535 40.85 3.86 13.67
CA PRO A 535 41.98 3.93 14.59
C PRO A 535 41.60 3.75 16.07
N GLU A 536 40.40 4.10 16.46
CA GLU A 536 39.92 4.04 17.85
C GLU A 536 39.20 2.73 18.18
N ALA A 537 38.81 1.94 17.17
CA ALA A 537 38.04 0.72 17.38
C ALA A 537 38.93 -0.40 17.96
N LYS A 538 38.37 -1.17 18.88
CA LYS A 538 38.97 -2.40 19.37
C LYS A 538 38.79 -3.52 18.35
N ILE A 539 39.87 -3.91 17.69
CA ILE A 539 39.85 -5.01 16.71
C ILE A 539 40.10 -6.33 17.44
N ILE A 540 39.30 -7.36 17.15
CA ILE A 540 39.40 -8.72 17.66
C ILE A 540 39.41 -9.68 16.46
N GLY A 541 40.52 -10.44 16.32
CA GLY A 541 40.66 -11.45 15.28
C GLY A 541 40.03 -12.78 15.71
N ILE A 542 39.49 -13.52 14.73
CA ILE A 542 38.98 -14.87 14.93
C ILE A 542 39.64 -15.75 13.87
N THR A 543 40.33 -16.83 14.29
CA THR A 543 40.88 -17.82 13.35
C THR A 543 39.75 -18.60 12.69
N PRO A 544 39.95 -19.22 11.50
CA PRO A 544 38.93 -20.03 10.86
C PRO A 544 38.34 -21.14 11.76
N LEU A 545 37.03 -21.35 11.67
CA LEU A 545 36.36 -22.48 12.30
C LEU A 545 36.87 -23.81 11.75
N TRP A 546 36.67 -24.87 12.51
CA TRP A 546 36.84 -26.23 11.99
C TRP A 546 35.98 -26.48 10.73
N ARG A 547 36.48 -27.36 9.84
CA ARG A 547 35.79 -27.82 8.64
C ARG A 547 36.10 -29.28 8.36
N LYS A 548 35.19 -30.01 7.70
CA LYS A 548 35.29 -31.45 7.46
C LYS A 548 36.23 -31.82 6.33
N ASP A 549 36.39 -30.98 5.31
CA ASP A 549 37.09 -31.24 4.05
C ASP A 549 38.59 -30.99 4.09
N LEU A 550 39.25 -31.30 5.23
CA LEU A 550 40.66 -31.05 5.47
C LEU A 550 41.63 -31.92 4.67
N ASN A 551 41.15 -33.01 4.05
CA ASN A 551 41.99 -33.95 3.27
C ASN A 551 42.39 -33.42 1.88
N GLN A 552 42.35 -32.15 1.65
CA GLN A 552 42.71 -31.53 0.38
C GLN A 552 44.21 -31.18 0.32
N SER A 553 44.86 -31.44 -0.84
CA SER A 553 46.24 -31.01 -1.05
C SER A 553 46.24 -29.49 -1.36
N LYS A 554 46.68 -28.70 -0.39
CA LYS A 554 46.78 -27.23 -0.45
C LYS A 554 48.23 -26.79 -0.24
N SER A 555 48.50 -25.51 -0.49
CA SER A 555 49.82 -24.92 -0.26
C SER A 555 50.22 -24.86 1.22
N LEU A 556 49.23 -24.80 2.10
CA LEU A 556 49.36 -24.91 3.57
C LEU A 556 48.37 -25.95 4.05
N THR A 557 48.69 -26.67 5.12
CA THR A 557 47.64 -27.38 5.89
C THR A 557 46.71 -26.34 6.51
N PHE A 558 45.54 -26.77 6.93
CA PHE A 558 44.57 -25.85 7.54
C PHE A 558 45.11 -25.29 8.88
N ASP A 559 45.79 -26.15 9.66
CA ASP A 559 46.42 -25.72 10.92
C ASP A 559 47.58 -24.73 10.71
N GLU A 560 48.40 -24.95 9.67
CA GLU A 560 49.43 -23.94 9.30
C GLU A 560 48.83 -22.61 8.91
N ALA A 561 47.70 -22.61 8.19
CA ALA A 561 47.01 -21.37 7.83
C ALA A 561 46.41 -20.66 9.07
N ARG A 562 45.79 -21.43 9.97
CA ARG A 562 45.24 -20.90 11.24
C ARG A 562 46.31 -20.33 12.12
N GLN A 563 47.44 -21.06 12.28
CA GLN A 563 48.59 -20.56 13.07
C GLN A 563 49.17 -19.28 12.45
N LEU A 564 49.38 -19.23 11.13
CA LEU A 564 49.88 -18.02 10.47
C LEU A 564 48.96 -16.82 10.71
N ILE A 565 47.63 -17.02 10.68
CA ILE A 565 46.66 -15.97 10.95
C ILE A 565 46.78 -15.51 12.42
N ALA A 566 46.90 -16.43 13.36
CA ALA A 566 47.09 -16.10 14.77
C ALA A 566 48.38 -15.32 15.02
N ASP A 567 49.52 -15.77 14.44
CA ASP A 567 50.80 -15.09 14.55
C ASP A 567 50.78 -13.66 14.00
N ILE A 568 50.01 -13.43 12.91
CA ILE A 568 49.88 -12.08 12.34
C ILE A 568 48.99 -11.19 13.25
N TYR A 569 47.93 -11.73 13.85
CA TYR A 569 47.15 -10.95 14.82
C TYR A 569 48.03 -10.57 16.03
N GLU A 570 48.89 -11.48 16.51
CA GLU A 570 49.88 -11.18 17.58
C GLU A 570 50.89 -10.10 17.14
N GLU A 571 51.43 -10.18 15.90
CA GLU A 571 52.30 -9.17 15.30
C GLU A 571 51.68 -7.75 15.34
N TYR A 572 50.36 -7.67 15.16
CA TYR A 572 49.62 -6.40 15.17
C TYR A 572 49.09 -6.00 16.56
N ASN A 573 49.39 -6.78 17.62
CA ASN A 573 48.83 -6.63 18.96
C ASN A 573 47.29 -6.63 18.95
N ILE A 574 46.69 -7.49 18.15
CA ILE A 574 45.23 -7.71 18.04
C ILE A 574 44.89 -8.98 18.84
N PRO A 575 44.00 -8.92 19.83
CA PRO A 575 43.48 -10.13 20.48
C PRO A 575 42.94 -11.12 19.45
N CYS A 576 43.31 -12.39 19.58
CA CYS A 576 42.89 -13.43 18.65
C CYS A 576 42.13 -14.54 19.40
N ILE A 577 40.91 -14.80 18.97
CA ILE A 577 40.06 -15.89 19.47
C ILE A 577 40.29 -17.11 18.58
N ASP A 578 40.46 -18.27 19.21
CA ASP A 578 40.59 -19.52 18.48
C ASP A 578 39.24 -19.99 17.94
N GLY A 579 39.01 -19.87 16.61
CA GLY A 579 37.78 -20.27 15.94
C GLY A 579 37.46 -21.76 16.04
N ASP A 580 38.48 -22.64 16.18
CA ASP A 580 38.31 -24.09 16.32
C ASP A 580 37.50 -24.47 17.57
N ALA A 581 37.60 -23.67 18.61
CA ALA A 581 36.93 -23.89 19.87
C ALA A 581 35.49 -23.33 19.92
N LEU A 582 35.06 -22.62 18.88
CA LEU A 582 33.78 -21.90 18.92
C LEU A 582 32.58 -22.77 18.50
N VAL A 583 32.79 -23.84 17.73
CA VAL A 583 31.76 -24.78 17.33
C VAL A 583 32.29 -26.20 17.52
N SER A 584 31.50 -27.09 18.13
CA SER A 584 31.87 -28.49 18.29
C SER A 584 32.00 -29.19 16.93
N HIS A 585 32.97 -30.14 16.82
CA HIS A 585 33.25 -30.86 15.58
C HIS A 585 32.24 -31.99 15.29
N GLU A 586 30.96 -31.71 15.57
CA GLU A 586 29.88 -32.65 15.39
C GLU A 586 29.13 -32.39 14.08
N ASP A 587 28.80 -33.47 13.35
CA ASP A 587 28.04 -33.37 12.10
C ASP A 587 26.70 -32.64 12.25
N SER A 588 26.10 -32.71 13.43
CA SER A 588 24.84 -32.05 13.78
C SER A 588 24.93 -30.54 13.80
N GLN A 589 26.15 -29.95 13.90
CA GLN A 589 26.39 -28.52 13.94
C GLN A 589 26.61 -27.89 12.56
N PHE A 590 26.77 -28.69 11.50
CA PHE A 590 27.13 -28.24 10.18
C PHE A 590 26.08 -28.63 9.14
N ALA A 591 25.79 -27.72 8.22
CA ALA A 591 24.90 -27.95 7.09
C ALA A 591 25.62 -28.63 5.89
N ASP A 592 26.91 -28.39 5.78
CA ASP A 592 27.82 -29.00 4.80
C ASP A 592 29.22 -29.16 5.41
N ASP A 593 30.25 -29.37 4.59
CA ASP A 593 31.62 -29.63 5.09
C ASP A 593 32.28 -28.39 5.70
N VAL A 594 31.68 -27.19 5.59
CA VAL A 594 32.30 -25.89 5.94
C VAL A 594 31.40 -25.04 6.83
N HIS A 595 30.10 -25.02 6.54
CA HIS A 595 29.21 -24.02 7.10
C HIS A 595 28.40 -24.56 8.28
N PRO A 596 28.42 -23.89 9.43
CA PRO A 596 27.51 -24.17 10.53
C PRO A 596 26.05 -24.05 10.09
N ASN A 597 25.18 -24.92 10.58
CA ASN A 597 23.74 -24.79 10.48
C ASN A 597 23.20 -23.86 11.59
N ASP A 598 21.87 -23.76 11.75
CA ASP A 598 21.25 -22.89 12.75
C ASP A 598 21.76 -23.18 14.18
N GLU A 599 21.92 -24.46 14.56
CA GLU A 599 22.40 -24.83 15.89
C GLU A 599 23.92 -24.54 16.03
N GLY A 600 24.70 -24.80 14.99
CA GLY A 600 26.14 -24.46 14.97
C GLY A 600 26.38 -22.95 15.06
N HIS A 601 25.54 -22.13 14.44
CA HIS A 601 25.62 -20.68 14.58
C HIS A 601 25.25 -20.21 15.99
N LYS A 602 24.29 -20.84 16.67
CA LYS A 602 23.97 -20.54 18.07
C LYS A 602 25.13 -20.90 18.98
N GLU A 603 25.68 -22.11 18.84
CA GLU A 603 26.87 -22.54 19.59
C GLU A 603 28.04 -21.58 19.35
N TYR A 604 28.28 -21.19 18.09
CA TYR A 604 29.29 -20.18 17.75
C TYR A 604 29.06 -18.87 18.52
N ALA A 605 27.85 -18.33 18.48
CA ALA A 605 27.52 -17.08 19.16
C ALA A 605 27.71 -17.19 20.68
N GLU A 606 27.21 -18.25 21.30
CA GLU A 606 27.32 -18.47 22.75
C GLU A 606 28.78 -18.56 23.22
N ASN A 607 29.64 -19.27 22.48
CA ASN A 607 31.04 -19.40 22.81
C ASN A 607 31.82 -18.12 22.47
N LEU A 608 31.48 -17.45 21.35
CA LEU A 608 32.11 -16.16 20.99
C LEU A 608 31.77 -15.07 22.01
N ILE A 609 30.56 -15.00 22.54
CA ILE A 609 30.17 -14.06 23.60
C ILE A 609 31.08 -14.24 24.83
N LYS A 610 31.28 -15.46 25.30
CA LYS A 610 32.15 -15.76 26.45
C LYS A 610 33.59 -15.32 26.22
N GLU A 611 34.09 -15.38 24.98
CA GLU A 611 35.41 -14.91 24.62
C GLU A 611 35.45 -13.39 24.49
N LEU A 612 34.43 -12.78 23.86
CA LEU A 612 34.33 -11.32 23.70
C LEU A 612 34.21 -10.61 25.05
N ASP A 613 33.49 -11.17 26.02
CA ASP A 613 33.38 -10.60 27.38
C ASP A 613 34.72 -10.41 28.10
N LYS A 614 35.78 -11.11 27.67
CA LYS A 614 37.13 -10.91 28.19
C LYS A 614 37.78 -9.61 27.67
N TYR A 615 37.26 -9.05 26.62
CA TYR A 615 37.82 -7.90 25.91
C TYR A 615 36.87 -6.68 25.88
N ILE A 616 35.58 -6.89 26.11
CA ILE A 616 34.57 -5.85 26.04
C ILE A 616 34.05 -5.61 27.46
N ASP A 617 34.35 -4.43 28.02
CA ASP A 617 33.91 -4.02 29.37
C ASP A 617 32.43 -3.62 29.40
#